data_7fdd573ac93b3fb438b26d9d4ee9e3fb
#
_entry.id   7fdd573ac93b3fb438b26d9d4ee9e3fb
#
_cell.length_a   1.000
_cell.length_b   1.000
_cell.length_c   1.000
_cell.angle_alpha   90.00
_cell.angle_beta   90.00
_cell.angle_gamma   90.00
#
_symmetry.space_group_name_H-M   'P 1'
#
loop_
_entity.id
_entity.type
_entity.pdbx_description
1 polymer ?
#
loop_
_entity_poly.entity_id
_entity_poly.type
_entity_poly.pdbx_seq_one_letter_code
_entity_poly.pdbx_strand_id
1 'polypeptide(L)'
;MATKTKKVAPTTDHKATALVETKLKGSGLTLEDAKLLKMTALSAQQTAQHHQAFKQLCSLKIEYLDPAGFPISDWPGAKPFYRIRYLETPTDFASMTEKKPVRYVQEPNTAPVAYYPGNQDWSTILSDTDQPIILTEGELKAAKACKEGFPTIGLGGVYNWRSHRLGLTWLPSLDSVIWLKRNVYICFDSDYKTNPMVCAALRELGEELHRRGCFVHLVSLPQLPGLEKVGLDDFLVHAGPSAVSMFRGLLTEAEPLGLTAPLWGLNEKYVYVQDPGLIVDQDTRFKASPSAFKEHLQAPLNYHERSLKQDGSVSFKAVSAAAAWLKWPLRTEVTKITYKPGDGRFIQDPRPMFNIWPGWGVEPVEDDVTPFLELVGHIFKGSEPEAMDWFLNWCAYPLQHPGTKLFSSAVLHGIRHGTGKSLIGYTLGRIYGQNFTEISQMDLHNSFNEWAEGKQFVMGDDVTGSNKRADADFLKKLITQRELRVNGKYVPTYVVPDCINYFFTANHPDSFFLEDDDRRFFIHEVQVGPMEEEFYMNYDLWLDTGGSKAVFHYLLNRDTGDFNPAAPAFKTAAKERMIANVQSDLAGWVRTLLAT
;
A
#
# COMPACT_ATOMS: atom_id res chain seq x y z
N MET A 1 61.32 2.41 -55.27
CA MET A 1 59.99 1.90 -55.76
C MET A 1 59.09 1.69 -54.55
N ALA A 2 58.17 2.59 -54.33
CA ALA A 2 57.26 2.53 -53.19
C ALA A 2 55.92 1.92 -53.67
N THR A 3 55.62 0.72 -53.22
CA THR A 3 54.40 0.04 -53.49
C THR A 3 53.24 0.65 -52.70
N LYS A 4 52.36 1.39 -53.38
CA LYS A 4 51.10 1.91 -52.83
C LYS A 4 50.16 0.73 -52.60
N THR A 5 49.96 0.35 -51.34
CA THR A 5 48.80 -0.49 -50.92
C THR A 5 47.52 0.28 -51.10
N LYS A 6 46.69 -0.08 -52.08
CA LYS A 6 45.31 0.37 -52.23
C LYS A 6 44.50 -0.11 -51.01
N LYS A 7 44.05 0.80 -50.15
CA LYS A 7 42.94 0.54 -49.25
C LYS A 7 41.68 0.29 -50.10
N VAL A 8 41.26 -0.95 -50.18
CA VAL A 8 39.95 -1.31 -50.75
C VAL A 8 38.90 -0.85 -49.72
N ALA A 9 38.06 0.12 -50.11
CA ALA A 9 36.88 0.49 -49.35
C ALA A 9 35.98 -0.73 -49.16
N PRO A 10 35.33 -0.94 -47.99
CA PRO A 10 34.44 -2.07 -47.79
C PRO A 10 33.24 -1.94 -48.75
N THR A 11 33.13 -2.83 -49.70
CA THR A 11 31.92 -3.01 -50.53
C THR A 11 30.82 -3.46 -49.57
N THR A 12 29.84 -2.58 -49.31
CA THR A 12 28.62 -2.91 -48.58
C THR A 12 27.95 -4.07 -49.35
N ASP A 13 27.86 -5.26 -48.75
CA ASP A 13 27.22 -6.39 -49.39
C ASP A 13 25.72 -6.11 -49.43
N HIS A 14 25.24 -5.66 -50.58
CA HIS A 14 23.83 -5.31 -50.82
C HIS A 14 22.87 -6.46 -50.46
N LYS A 15 23.30 -7.72 -50.61
CA LYS A 15 22.50 -8.89 -50.27
C LYS A 15 22.26 -8.98 -48.75
N ALA A 16 23.29 -8.85 -47.94
CA ALA A 16 23.16 -8.92 -46.49
C ALA A 16 22.26 -7.79 -45.94
N THR A 17 22.45 -6.58 -46.46
CA THR A 17 21.62 -5.42 -46.08
C THR A 17 20.15 -5.63 -46.44
N ALA A 18 19.84 -6.13 -47.63
CA ALA A 18 18.45 -6.40 -48.05
C ALA A 18 17.79 -7.49 -47.19
N LEU A 19 18.53 -8.55 -46.83
CA LEU A 19 18.03 -9.61 -45.95
C LEU A 19 17.78 -9.09 -44.54
N VAL A 20 18.66 -8.23 -44.00
CA VAL A 20 18.48 -7.60 -42.71
C VAL A 20 17.26 -6.67 -42.71
N GLU A 21 17.12 -5.81 -43.74
CA GLU A 21 15.96 -4.93 -43.88
C GLU A 21 14.65 -5.72 -43.92
N THR A 22 14.59 -6.80 -44.71
CA THR A 22 13.43 -7.68 -44.76
C THR A 22 13.11 -8.27 -43.39
N LYS A 23 14.14 -8.75 -42.65
CA LYS A 23 13.92 -9.31 -41.32
C LYS A 23 13.47 -8.25 -40.29
N LEU A 24 14.10 -7.10 -40.29
CA LEU A 24 13.71 -6.00 -39.40
C LEU A 24 12.27 -5.54 -39.65
N LYS A 25 11.91 -5.35 -40.92
CA LYS A 25 10.54 -4.98 -41.33
C LYS A 25 9.52 -6.00 -40.84
N GLY A 26 9.83 -7.31 -40.95
CA GLY A 26 8.98 -8.39 -40.45
C GLY A 26 8.83 -8.39 -38.94
N SER A 27 9.72 -7.73 -38.19
CA SER A 27 9.60 -7.51 -36.74
C SER A 27 9.18 -6.05 -36.38
N GLY A 28 8.71 -5.26 -37.36
CA GLY A 28 8.27 -3.87 -37.14
C GLY A 28 9.38 -2.88 -36.82
N LEU A 29 10.61 -3.20 -37.21
CA LEU A 29 11.80 -2.37 -37.02
C LEU A 29 12.30 -1.82 -38.36
N THR A 30 13.07 -0.74 -38.33
CA THR A 30 13.68 -0.07 -39.48
C THR A 30 15.21 -0.17 -39.41
N LEU A 31 15.89 0.21 -40.50
CA LEU A 31 17.34 0.35 -40.50
C LEU A 31 17.84 1.46 -39.58
N GLU A 32 17.03 2.49 -39.30
CA GLU A 32 17.35 3.51 -38.31
C GLU A 32 17.29 2.94 -36.88
N ASP A 33 16.26 2.12 -36.61
CA ASP A 33 16.20 1.40 -35.33
C ASP A 33 17.43 0.50 -35.13
N ALA A 34 17.89 -0.19 -36.20
CA ALA A 34 19.06 -1.06 -36.14
C ALA A 34 20.34 -0.30 -35.73
N LYS A 35 20.50 0.97 -36.13
CA LYS A 35 21.65 1.79 -35.72
C LYS A 35 21.61 2.08 -34.21
N LEU A 36 20.44 2.46 -33.67
CA LEU A 36 20.25 2.72 -32.24
C LEU A 36 20.47 1.43 -31.42
N LEU A 37 20.01 0.30 -31.94
CA LEU A 37 20.08 -1.01 -31.31
C LEU A 37 21.45 -1.72 -31.50
N LYS A 38 22.44 -1.05 -32.14
CA LYS A 38 23.77 -1.62 -32.45
C LYS A 38 23.67 -2.94 -33.22
N MET A 39 22.78 -2.99 -34.18
CA MET A 39 22.59 -4.13 -35.09
C MET A 39 23.28 -3.88 -36.44
N THR A 40 24.06 -4.83 -36.91
CA THR A 40 24.87 -4.69 -38.14
C THR A 40 24.63 -5.86 -39.11
N ALA A 41 24.44 -5.56 -40.38
CA ALA A 41 24.36 -6.55 -41.44
C ALA A 41 25.79 -7.11 -41.74
N LEU A 42 25.92 -8.42 -41.77
CA LEU A 42 27.17 -9.10 -42.13
C LEU A 42 26.97 -9.98 -43.33
N SER A 43 27.90 -9.88 -44.32
CA SER A 43 27.98 -10.83 -45.42
C SER A 43 28.40 -12.20 -44.89
N ALA A 44 28.21 -13.23 -45.71
CA ALA A 44 28.59 -14.59 -45.38
C ALA A 44 30.08 -14.70 -45.02
N GLN A 45 30.96 -14.01 -45.74
CA GLN A 45 32.38 -13.96 -45.46
C GLN A 45 32.68 -13.24 -44.13
N GLN A 46 32.07 -12.10 -43.89
CA GLN A 46 32.23 -11.36 -42.63
C GLN A 46 31.73 -12.17 -41.42
N THR A 47 30.61 -12.88 -41.55
CA THR A 47 30.09 -13.76 -40.50
C THR A 47 31.13 -14.82 -40.10
N ALA A 48 31.71 -15.51 -41.07
CA ALA A 48 32.72 -16.55 -40.82
C ALA A 48 34.03 -15.99 -40.21
N GLN A 49 34.35 -14.73 -40.47
CA GLN A 49 35.52 -14.04 -39.88
C GLN A 49 35.36 -13.71 -38.41
N HIS A 50 34.14 -13.60 -37.89
CA HIS A 50 33.91 -13.31 -36.48
C HIS A 50 34.36 -14.43 -35.56
N HIS A 51 34.07 -15.69 -35.92
CA HIS A 51 34.52 -16.86 -35.18
C HIS A 51 34.50 -18.11 -36.06
N GLN A 52 35.50 -18.98 -35.92
CA GLN A 52 35.64 -20.20 -36.73
C GLN A 52 34.46 -21.20 -36.65
N ALA A 53 33.69 -21.13 -35.54
CA ALA A 53 32.50 -21.96 -35.35
C ALA A 53 31.26 -21.42 -36.08
N PHE A 54 31.31 -20.22 -36.65
CA PHE A 54 30.19 -19.62 -37.32
C PHE A 54 30.12 -20.05 -38.77
N LYS A 55 28.90 -20.35 -39.24
CA LYS A 55 28.65 -20.74 -40.62
C LYS A 55 28.81 -19.55 -41.57
N GLN A 56 29.25 -19.80 -42.79
CA GLN A 56 29.42 -18.80 -43.85
C GLN A 56 28.06 -18.47 -44.48
N LEU A 57 27.23 -17.69 -43.74
CA LEU A 57 25.88 -17.28 -44.10
C LEU A 57 25.72 -15.77 -43.82
N CYS A 58 24.90 -15.10 -44.67
CA CYS A 58 24.49 -13.72 -44.36
C CYS A 58 23.76 -13.67 -43.01
N SER A 59 24.10 -12.68 -42.21
CA SER A 59 23.61 -12.63 -40.84
C SER A 59 23.37 -11.20 -40.32
N LEU A 60 22.63 -11.11 -39.22
CA LEU A 60 22.47 -9.93 -38.42
C LEU A 60 23.31 -10.11 -37.15
N LYS A 61 24.31 -9.25 -36.93
CA LYS A 61 25.06 -9.13 -35.67
C LYS A 61 24.30 -8.21 -34.74
N ILE A 62 24.09 -8.65 -33.52
CA ILE A 62 23.41 -7.91 -32.45
C ILE A 62 24.41 -7.72 -31.31
N GLU A 63 24.84 -6.49 -31.06
CA GLU A 63 25.70 -6.15 -29.92
C GLU A 63 24.86 -5.92 -28.69
N TYR A 64 25.37 -6.35 -27.53
CA TYR A 64 24.67 -6.20 -26.27
C TYR A 64 25.26 -5.03 -25.48
N LEU A 65 24.35 -4.20 -24.96
CA LEU A 65 24.69 -3.05 -24.15
C LEU A 65 24.30 -3.29 -22.69
N ASP A 66 25.07 -2.71 -21.79
CA ASP A 66 24.66 -2.59 -20.39
C ASP A 66 23.55 -1.52 -20.24
N PRO A 67 22.89 -1.41 -19.07
CA PRO A 67 21.88 -0.39 -18.84
C PRO A 67 22.34 1.07 -19.02
N ALA A 68 23.65 1.32 -18.95
CA ALA A 68 24.23 2.65 -19.17
C ALA A 68 24.55 2.91 -20.66
N GLY A 69 24.29 1.93 -21.54
CA GLY A 69 24.48 2.03 -23.00
C GLY A 69 25.91 1.70 -23.47
N PHE A 70 26.74 1.11 -22.62
CA PHE A 70 28.08 0.66 -23.00
C PHE A 70 28.07 -0.81 -23.44
N PRO A 71 28.93 -1.20 -24.40
CA PRO A 71 29.06 -2.60 -24.81
C PRO A 71 29.48 -3.50 -23.63
N ILE A 72 28.73 -4.58 -23.41
CA ILE A 72 29.04 -5.57 -22.36
C ILE A 72 30.28 -6.37 -22.77
N SER A 73 31.25 -6.50 -21.86
CA SER A 73 32.42 -7.33 -22.02
C SER A 73 32.78 -8.01 -20.70
N ASP A 74 33.40 -9.20 -20.77
CA ASP A 74 33.75 -9.98 -19.58
C ASP A 74 34.75 -9.27 -18.66
N TRP A 75 35.63 -8.43 -19.23
CA TRP A 75 36.60 -7.56 -18.50
C TRP A 75 36.98 -6.36 -19.37
N PRO A 76 37.57 -5.30 -18.78
CA PRO A 76 38.04 -4.13 -19.53
C PRO A 76 39.05 -4.51 -20.62
N GLY A 77 38.72 -4.17 -21.86
CA GLY A 77 39.52 -4.50 -23.04
C GLY A 77 39.18 -5.85 -23.72
N ALA A 78 38.27 -6.62 -23.16
CA ALA A 78 37.72 -7.80 -23.87
C ALA A 78 36.81 -7.37 -25.03
N LYS A 79 36.61 -8.32 -25.97
CA LYS A 79 35.66 -8.09 -27.06
C LYS A 79 34.24 -7.95 -26.50
N PRO A 80 33.44 -6.98 -27.00
CA PRO A 80 32.05 -6.86 -26.64
C PRO A 80 31.25 -8.15 -26.94
N PHE A 81 30.33 -8.49 -26.03
CA PHE A 81 29.43 -9.61 -26.23
C PHE A 81 28.45 -9.30 -27.36
N TYR A 82 28.22 -10.28 -28.23
CA TYR A 82 27.28 -10.19 -29.33
C TYR A 82 26.68 -11.55 -29.65
N ARG A 83 25.53 -11.55 -30.36
CA ARG A 83 24.96 -12.73 -30.98
C ARG A 83 24.80 -12.51 -32.48
N ILE A 84 24.88 -13.61 -33.19
CA ILE A 84 24.67 -13.66 -34.63
C ILE A 84 23.35 -14.36 -34.93
N ARG A 85 22.49 -13.72 -35.72
CA ARG A 85 21.28 -14.32 -36.27
C ARG A 85 21.51 -14.62 -37.74
N TYR A 86 21.52 -15.91 -38.13
CA TYR A 86 21.56 -16.32 -39.53
C TYR A 86 20.27 -15.91 -40.24
N LEU A 87 20.39 -15.35 -41.43
CA LEU A 87 19.27 -14.89 -42.27
C LEU A 87 18.98 -15.86 -43.41
N GLU A 88 19.88 -16.84 -43.63
CA GLU A 88 19.78 -17.89 -44.60
C GLU A 88 19.75 -19.25 -43.90
N THR A 89 19.07 -20.24 -44.51
CA THR A 89 19.04 -21.62 -44.03
C THR A 89 20.22 -22.36 -44.60
N PRO A 90 21.01 -23.10 -43.79
CA PRO A 90 22.09 -23.94 -44.32
C PRO A 90 21.57 -24.98 -45.31
N THR A 91 22.22 -25.09 -46.45
CA THR A 91 21.84 -26.03 -47.53
C THR A 91 22.06 -27.50 -47.18
N ASP A 92 22.94 -27.79 -46.23
CA ASP A 92 23.27 -29.10 -45.70
C ASP A 92 22.22 -29.68 -44.71
N PHE A 93 21.19 -28.89 -44.38
CA PHE A 93 20.16 -29.28 -43.42
C PHE A 93 18.99 -30.09 -44.03
N ALA A 94 18.90 -30.15 -45.35
CA ALA A 94 17.74 -30.73 -46.08
C ALA A 94 17.64 -32.25 -46.03
N SER A 95 18.60 -32.98 -45.43
CA SER A 95 18.67 -34.42 -45.61
C SER A 95 18.74 -35.31 -44.38
N MET A 96 18.83 -34.77 -43.14
CA MET A 96 19.21 -35.70 -42.07
C MET A 96 18.49 -35.67 -40.72
N THR A 97 17.60 -34.75 -40.36
CA THR A 97 16.83 -34.88 -39.09
C THR A 97 15.69 -33.89 -39.01
N GLU A 98 14.60 -34.21 -38.29
CA GLU A 98 13.46 -33.37 -37.90
C GLU A 98 13.81 -32.16 -36.99
N LYS A 99 15.08 -31.83 -36.81
CA LYS A 99 15.52 -30.71 -35.95
C LYS A 99 15.47 -29.40 -36.74
N LYS A 100 14.77 -28.40 -36.16
CA LYS A 100 14.74 -27.03 -36.70
C LYS A 100 16.17 -26.46 -36.82
N PRO A 101 16.52 -25.74 -37.91
CA PRO A 101 17.86 -25.17 -38.05
C PRO A 101 18.15 -24.12 -36.96
N VAL A 102 19.39 -24.14 -36.47
CA VAL A 102 19.88 -23.16 -35.49
C VAL A 102 19.93 -21.78 -36.16
N ARG A 103 19.17 -20.84 -35.64
CA ARG A 103 19.07 -19.48 -36.19
C ARG A 103 19.96 -18.47 -35.44
N TYR A 104 20.21 -18.68 -34.15
CA TYR A 104 21.01 -17.80 -33.33
C TYR A 104 22.24 -18.52 -32.78
N VAL A 105 23.39 -17.88 -32.86
CA VAL A 105 24.66 -18.38 -32.32
C VAL A 105 25.38 -17.26 -31.56
N GLN A 106 26.18 -17.67 -30.61
CA GLN A 106 27.14 -16.82 -29.88
C GLN A 106 28.50 -17.49 -29.84
N GLU A 107 29.54 -16.79 -29.46
CA GLU A 107 30.86 -17.40 -29.32
C GLU A 107 30.81 -18.56 -28.31
N PRO A 108 31.44 -19.72 -28.67
CA PRO A 108 31.51 -20.86 -27.76
C PRO A 108 32.13 -20.46 -26.42
N ASN A 109 31.62 -21.07 -25.33
CA ASN A 109 32.08 -20.86 -23.96
C ASN A 109 31.79 -19.47 -23.33
N THR A 110 31.03 -18.62 -24.01
CA THR A 110 30.51 -17.39 -23.40
C THR A 110 29.24 -17.65 -22.58
N ALA A 111 29.03 -16.88 -21.49
CA ALA A 111 27.79 -16.89 -20.75
C ALA A 111 26.67 -16.21 -21.56
N PRO A 112 25.41 -16.62 -21.41
CA PRO A 112 24.29 -15.82 -21.90
C PRO A 112 24.25 -14.48 -21.14
N VAL A 113 23.74 -13.45 -21.82
CA VAL A 113 23.59 -12.10 -21.29
C VAL A 113 22.17 -11.63 -21.55
N ALA A 114 21.58 -10.86 -20.65
CA ALA A 114 20.30 -10.20 -20.86
C ALA A 114 20.45 -9.05 -21.87
N TYR A 115 19.52 -8.95 -22.81
CA TYR A 115 19.54 -7.93 -23.85
C TYR A 115 18.71 -6.71 -23.41
N TYR A 116 19.37 -5.57 -23.31
CA TYR A 116 18.79 -4.25 -23.05
C TYR A 116 18.75 -3.46 -24.36
N PRO A 117 17.57 -3.31 -25.02
CA PRO A 117 17.48 -2.55 -26.26
C PRO A 117 17.94 -1.09 -26.08
N GLY A 118 18.85 -0.63 -26.95
CA GLY A 118 19.47 0.71 -26.83
C GLY A 118 18.53 1.88 -27.17
N ASN A 119 17.26 1.64 -27.37
CA ASN A 119 16.22 2.64 -27.63
C ASN A 119 15.39 3.00 -26.37
N GLN A 120 15.90 2.69 -25.17
CA GLN A 120 15.30 3.01 -23.88
C GLN A 120 16.33 3.66 -22.93
N ASP A 121 15.86 4.49 -22.01
CA ASP A 121 16.65 4.94 -20.86
C ASP A 121 16.55 3.94 -19.71
N TRP A 122 17.40 2.92 -19.78
CA TRP A 122 17.41 1.86 -18.78
C TRP A 122 17.86 2.33 -17.40
N SER A 123 18.67 3.38 -17.31
CA SER A 123 19.14 3.90 -16.01
C SER A 123 17.97 4.41 -15.16
N THR A 124 17.05 5.12 -15.78
CA THR A 124 15.82 5.57 -15.12
C THR A 124 14.85 4.42 -14.86
N ILE A 125 14.61 3.55 -15.84
CA ILE A 125 13.65 2.44 -15.72
C ILE A 125 14.06 1.46 -14.62
N LEU A 126 15.34 1.10 -14.52
CA LEU A 126 15.80 0.09 -13.56
C LEU A 126 15.79 0.59 -12.11
N SER A 127 15.93 1.90 -11.89
CA SER A 127 15.89 2.51 -10.55
C SER A 127 14.47 2.74 -10.03
N ASP A 128 13.48 2.93 -10.93
CA ASP A 128 12.09 3.18 -10.58
C ASP A 128 11.29 1.87 -10.55
N THR A 129 10.96 1.38 -9.36
CA THR A 129 10.20 0.12 -9.16
C THR A 129 8.74 0.20 -9.60
N ASP A 130 8.17 1.40 -9.76
CA ASP A 130 6.81 1.58 -10.27
C ASP A 130 6.74 1.37 -11.79
N GLN A 131 7.89 1.45 -12.47
CA GLN A 131 7.97 1.11 -13.89
C GLN A 131 7.96 -0.42 -14.07
N PRO A 132 6.95 -1.00 -14.74
CA PRO A 132 6.92 -2.42 -15.00
C PRO A 132 7.98 -2.83 -16.03
N ILE A 133 8.48 -4.05 -15.90
CA ILE A 133 9.41 -4.64 -16.87
C ILE A 133 8.79 -5.88 -17.50
N ILE A 134 8.93 -6.00 -18.81
CA ILE A 134 8.55 -7.21 -19.56
C ILE A 134 9.81 -8.05 -19.83
N LEU A 135 9.73 -9.36 -19.61
CA LEU A 135 10.74 -10.33 -20.02
C LEU A 135 10.20 -11.14 -21.18
N THR A 136 10.95 -11.18 -22.29
CA THR A 136 10.57 -11.93 -23.49
C THR A 136 11.73 -12.76 -24.03
N GLU A 137 11.42 -13.78 -24.85
CA GLU A 137 12.44 -14.56 -25.57
C GLU A 137 12.81 -13.83 -26.87
N GLY A 138 14.06 -13.38 -26.98
CA GLY A 138 14.64 -12.84 -28.19
C GLY A 138 14.78 -11.33 -28.26
N GLU A 139 15.81 -10.91 -28.99
CA GLU A 139 16.28 -9.53 -29.06
C GLU A 139 15.34 -8.64 -29.87
N LEU A 140 14.84 -9.13 -31.03
CA LEU A 140 13.98 -8.34 -31.90
C LEU A 140 12.60 -8.06 -31.27
N LYS A 141 12.08 -9.03 -30.52
CA LYS A 141 10.83 -8.88 -29.76
C LYS A 141 10.96 -7.81 -28.69
N ALA A 142 12.05 -7.86 -27.92
CA ALA A 142 12.34 -6.84 -26.91
C ALA A 142 12.50 -5.45 -27.53
N ALA A 143 13.25 -5.36 -28.64
CA ALA A 143 13.48 -4.10 -29.34
C ALA A 143 12.18 -3.50 -29.90
N LYS A 144 11.29 -4.33 -30.46
CA LYS A 144 9.98 -3.88 -30.97
C LYS A 144 9.09 -3.41 -29.84
N ALA A 145 9.00 -4.14 -28.74
CA ALA A 145 8.19 -3.75 -27.59
C ALA A 145 8.69 -2.42 -26.97
N CYS A 146 10.00 -2.27 -26.82
CA CYS A 146 10.61 -1.02 -26.37
C CYS A 146 10.30 0.16 -27.30
N LYS A 147 10.33 -0.05 -28.62
CA LYS A 147 9.94 0.97 -29.62
C LYS A 147 8.50 1.46 -29.41
N GLU A 148 7.61 0.57 -28.98
CA GLU A 148 6.20 0.89 -28.71
C GLU A 148 5.97 1.42 -27.27
N GLY A 149 7.04 1.70 -26.52
CA GLY A 149 6.96 2.26 -25.17
C GLY A 149 6.74 1.25 -24.05
N PHE A 150 7.04 -0.04 -24.29
CA PHE A 150 6.98 -1.09 -23.28
C PHE A 150 8.40 -1.52 -22.89
N PRO A 151 8.89 -1.15 -21.66
CA PRO A 151 10.23 -1.56 -21.21
C PRO A 151 10.37 -3.08 -21.19
N THR A 152 11.17 -3.62 -22.12
CA THR A 152 11.25 -5.06 -22.33
C THR A 152 12.71 -5.52 -22.42
N ILE A 153 13.09 -6.45 -21.55
CA ILE A 153 14.40 -7.11 -21.56
C ILE A 153 14.30 -8.41 -22.36
N GLY A 154 15.22 -8.63 -23.30
CA GLY A 154 15.30 -9.81 -24.11
C GLY A 154 16.18 -10.89 -23.47
N LEU A 155 15.68 -12.13 -23.43
CA LEU A 155 16.44 -13.31 -23.07
C LEU A 155 16.82 -14.06 -24.34
N GLY A 156 18.05 -14.52 -24.46
CA GLY A 156 18.53 -15.24 -25.63
C GLY A 156 17.88 -16.64 -25.86
N GLY A 157 16.97 -17.02 -24.99
CA GLY A 157 16.18 -18.25 -24.99
C GLY A 157 15.47 -18.35 -23.63
N VAL A 158 14.40 -19.16 -23.54
CA VAL A 158 13.53 -19.27 -22.36
C VAL A 158 14.24 -19.66 -21.07
N TYR A 159 15.39 -20.32 -21.15
CA TYR A 159 16.24 -20.69 -20.01
C TYR A 159 17.46 -19.76 -19.85
N ASN A 160 17.70 -18.81 -20.77
CA ASN A 160 18.90 -17.96 -20.77
C ASN A 160 18.80 -16.76 -19.81
N TRP A 161 18.08 -16.92 -18.73
CA TRP A 161 18.16 -16.08 -17.53
C TRP A 161 19.12 -16.64 -16.47
N ARG A 162 19.67 -17.86 -16.76
CA ARG A 162 20.67 -18.58 -15.96
C ARG A 162 21.61 -19.37 -16.86
N SER A 163 22.66 -19.96 -16.31
CA SER A 163 23.54 -20.88 -17.04
C SER A 163 24.03 -22.02 -16.15
N HIS A 164 23.37 -23.15 -16.18
CA HIS A 164 23.80 -24.34 -15.43
C HIS A 164 25.23 -24.75 -15.75
N ARG A 165 25.62 -24.65 -17.03
CA ARG A 165 26.97 -25.02 -17.51
C ARG A 165 28.07 -24.21 -16.83
N LEU A 166 27.78 -22.95 -16.46
CA LEU A 166 28.72 -22.03 -15.81
C LEU A 166 28.43 -21.85 -14.33
N GLY A 167 27.51 -22.65 -13.74
CA GLY A 167 27.12 -22.53 -12.34
C GLY A 167 26.33 -21.26 -11.99
N LEU A 168 25.86 -20.51 -13.00
CA LEU A 168 25.09 -19.30 -12.79
C LEU A 168 23.61 -19.65 -12.59
N THR A 169 23.12 -19.47 -11.40
CA THR A 169 21.69 -19.62 -11.08
C THR A 169 20.85 -18.41 -11.50
N TRP A 170 21.52 -17.29 -11.73
CA TRP A 170 20.98 -16.03 -12.23
C TRP A 170 22.06 -15.29 -13.03
N LEU A 171 21.66 -14.54 -14.06
CA LEU A 171 22.63 -13.78 -14.86
C LEU A 171 23.09 -12.52 -14.12
N PRO A 172 24.39 -12.25 -14.04
CA PRO A 172 24.90 -10.98 -13.48
C PRO A 172 24.38 -9.75 -14.22
N SER A 173 24.09 -9.85 -15.53
CA SER A 173 23.50 -8.77 -16.31
C SER A 173 22.09 -8.35 -15.84
N LEU A 174 21.42 -9.14 -15.02
CA LEU A 174 20.12 -8.83 -14.41
C LEU A 174 20.23 -8.27 -12.98
N ASP A 175 21.42 -8.19 -12.40
CA ASP A 175 21.61 -7.71 -11.02
C ASP A 175 21.45 -6.18 -10.89
N SER A 176 21.57 -5.43 -11.98
CA SER A 176 21.30 -3.99 -12.01
C SER A 176 19.84 -3.62 -11.84
N VAL A 177 18.92 -4.57 -11.95
CA VAL A 177 17.48 -4.33 -11.81
C VAL A 177 17.07 -4.41 -10.35
N ILE A 178 16.38 -3.37 -9.85
CA ILE A 178 15.70 -3.44 -8.55
C ILE A 178 14.42 -4.26 -8.74
N TRP A 179 14.45 -5.52 -8.30
CA TRP A 179 13.35 -6.47 -8.47
C TRP A 179 12.26 -6.38 -7.39
N LEU A 180 12.63 -6.03 -6.17
CA LEU A 180 11.74 -6.00 -5.02
C LEU A 180 10.53 -5.09 -5.26
N LYS A 181 9.33 -5.65 -5.10
CA LYS A 181 8.01 -4.99 -5.31
C LYS A 181 7.75 -4.50 -6.75
N ARG A 182 8.56 -4.89 -7.72
CA ARG A 182 8.37 -4.52 -9.12
C ARG A 182 7.35 -5.43 -9.79
N ASN A 183 6.46 -4.87 -10.61
CA ASN A 183 5.64 -5.64 -11.53
C ASN A 183 6.49 -6.14 -12.69
N VAL A 184 6.54 -7.45 -12.87
CA VAL A 184 7.27 -8.12 -13.96
C VAL A 184 6.32 -8.96 -14.77
N TYR A 185 6.29 -8.71 -16.07
CA TYR A 185 5.46 -9.44 -17.01
C TYR A 185 6.32 -10.42 -17.82
N ILE A 186 6.03 -11.72 -17.77
CA ILE A 186 6.67 -12.70 -18.63
C ILE A 186 5.79 -12.86 -19.87
N CYS A 187 6.32 -12.49 -21.03
CA CYS A 187 5.65 -12.57 -22.32
C CYS A 187 6.48 -13.44 -23.27
N PHE A 188 6.30 -14.77 -23.20
CA PHE A 188 6.89 -15.72 -24.13
C PHE A 188 5.96 -15.96 -25.32
N ASP A 189 6.44 -16.70 -26.32
CA ASP A 189 5.65 -17.05 -27.50
C ASP A 189 4.40 -17.85 -27.10
N SER A 190 3.34 -17.75 -27.87
CA SER A 190 2.03 -18.37 -27.60
C SER A 190 2.04 -19.88 -27.44
N ASP A 191 3.11 -20.55 -27.87
CA ASP A 191 3.29 -22.02 -27.80
C ASP A 191 3.63 -22.53 -26.38
N TYR A 192 3.77 -21.68 -25.39
CA TYR A 192 4.05 -22.09 -23.99
C TYR A 192 2.97 -23.03 -23.43
N LYS A 193 1.73 -22.94 -23.90
CA LYS A 193 0.61 -23.82 -23.48
C LYS A 193 0.76 -25.25 -23.98
N THR A 194 1.40 -25.44 -25.11
CA THR A 194 1.54 -26.74 -25.81
C THR A 194 2.95 -27.31 -25.73
N ASN A 195 3.94 -26.51 -25.36
CA ASN A 195 5.33 -26.91 -25.25
C ASN A 195 5.75 -27.08 -23.78
N PRO A 196 5.87 -28.33 -23.26
CA PRO A 196 6.20 -28.57 -21.84
C PRO A 196 7.52 -27.95 -21.40
N MET A 197 8.52 -27.82 -22.27
CA MET A 197 9.81 -27.21 -21.95
C MET A 197 9.69 -25.71 -21.74
N VAL A 198 8.92 -25.03 -22.59
CA VAL A 198 8.66 -23.58 -22.42
C VAL A 198 7.82 -23.32 -21.16
N CYS A 199 6.82 -24.17 -20.90
CA CYS A 199 6.00 -24.10 -19.68
C CYS A 199 6.85 -24.30 -18.42
N ALA A 200 7.79 -25.25 -18.41
CA ALA A 200 8.72 -25.47 -17.30
C ALA A 200 9.66 -24.26 -17.09
N ALA A 201 10.23 -23.75 -18.18
CA ALA A 201 11.11 -22.57 -18.13
C ALA A 201 10.40 -21.33 -17.56
N LEU A 202 9.15 -21.12 -17.98
CA LEU A 202 8.31 -20.04 -17.50
C LEU A 202 8.03 -20.13 -15.99
N ARG A 203 7.71 -21.34 -15.50
CA ARG A 203 7.52 -21.57 -14.05
C ARG A 203 8.80 -21.30 -13.27
N GLU A 204 9.93 -21.83 -13.71
CA GLU A 204 11.21 -21.66 -13.03
C GLU A 204 11.67 -20.20 -13.00
N LEU A 205 11.49 -19.46 -14.10
CA LEU A 205 11.75 -18.01 -14.14
C LEU A 205 10.79 -17.25 -13.19
N GLY A 206 9.51 -17.60 -13.23
CA GLY A 206 8.51 -17.01 -12.33
C GLY A 206 8.86 -17.20 -10.85
N GLU A 207 9.28 -18.41 -10.46
CA GLU A 207 9.72 -18.71 -9.10
C GLU A 207 10.96 -17.92 -8.68
N GLU A 208 11.94 -17.77 -9.59
CA GLU A 208 13.13 -17.00 -9.30
C GLU A 208 12.80 -15.51 -9.07
N LEU A 209 11.96 -14.94 -9.93
CA LEU A 209 11.49 -13.56 -9.79
C LEU A 209 10.69 -13.37 -8.49
N HIS A 210 9.87 -14.34 -8.10
CA HIS A 210 9.18 -14.30 -6.83
C HIS A 210 10.12 -14.33 -5.62
N ARG A 211 11.17 -15.18 -5.68
CA ARG A 211 12.21 -15.18 -4.63
C ARG A 211 12.90 -13.83 -4.49
N ARG A 212 12.94 -13.04 -5.57
CA ARG A 212 13.46 -11.67 -5.59
C ARG A 212 12.43 -10.61 -5.20
N GLY A 213 11.22 -11.03 -4.87
CA GLY A 213 10.15 -10.16 -4.36
C GLY A 213 9.34 -9.43 -5.42
N CYS A 214 9.34 -9.91 -6.68
CA CYS A 214 8.52 -9.34 -7.74
C CYS A 214 7.05 -9.75 -7.65
N PHE A 215 6.17 -8.89 -8.18
CA PHE A 215 4.83 -9.25 -8.62
C PHE A 215 4.93 -9.78 -10.06
N VAL A 216 4.79 -11.07 -10.24
CA VAL A 216 5.00 -11.71 -11.56
C VAL A 216 3.67 -12.02 -12.25
N HIS A 217 3.56 -11.62 -13.51
CA HIS A 217 2.36 -11.80 -14.31
C HIS A 217 2.70 -12.52 -15.61
N LEU A 218 1.79 -13.39 -16.06
CA LEU A 218 1.88 -14.07 -17.35
C LEU A 218 1.03 -13.33 -18.38
N VAL A 219 1.67 -12.89 -19.46
CA VAL A 219 0.97 -12.32 -20.61
C VAL A 219 0.73 -13.42 -21.63
N SER A 220 -0.53 -13.75 -21.89
CA SER A 220 -0.95 -14.70 -22.90
C SER A 220 -1.25 -13.99 -24.21
N LEU A 221 -0.37 -14.15 -25.20
CA LEU A 221 -0.62 -13.61 -26.54
C LEU A 221 -1.73 -14.43 -27.24
N PRO A 222 -2.74 -13.76 -27.84
CA PRO A 222 -3.76 -14.44 -28.60
C PRO A 222 -3.21 -14.99 -29.90
N GLN A 223 -3.82 -16.07 -30.41
CA GLN A 223 -3.49 -16.63 -31.70
C GLN A 223 -3.90 -15.66 -32.80
N LEU A 224 -3.00 -15.44 -33.76
CA LEU A 224 -3.26 -14.61 -34.93
C LEU A 224 -3.47 -15.47 -36.18
N PRO A 225 -4.37 -15.09 -37.10
CA PRO A 225 -4.62 -15.85 -38.34
C PRO A 225 -3.34 -16.01 -39.17
N GLY A 226 -3.09 -17.23 -39.62
CA GLY A 226 -1.94 -17.55 -40.49
C GLY A 226 -0.60 -17.75 -39.76
N LEU A 227 -0.53 -17.65 -38.45
CA LEU A 227 0.66 -17.92 -37.68
C LEU A 227 0.47 -19.18 -36.82
N GLU A 228 1.42 -20.12 -36.88
CA GLU A 228 1.42 -21.31 -36.01
C GLU A 228 1.69 -20.94 -34.54
N LYS A 229 2.54 -19.94 -34.32
CA LYS A 229 2.81 -19.35 -33.03
C LYS A 229 2.99 -17.84 -33.17
N VAL A 230 2.66 -17.11 -32.13
CA VAL A 230 2.70 -15.64 -32.06
C VAL A 230 3.76 -15.22 -31.06
N GLY A 231 4.78 -14.51 -31.53
CA GLY A 231 5.74 -13.80 -30.69
C GLY A 231 5.28 -12.37 -30.40
N LEU A 232 5.94 -11.70 -29.45
CA LEU A 232 5.58 -10.34 -29.07
C LEU A 232 5.73 -9.34 -30.23
N ASP A 233 6.77 -9.47 -31.05
CA ASP A 233 6.95 -8.66 -32.26
C ASP A 233 5.87 -8.97 -33.31
N ASP A 234 5.54 -10.26 -33.53
CA ASP A 234 4.47 -10.67 -34.45
C ASP A 234 3.13 -10.04 -34.03
N PHE A 235 2.79 -10.07 -32.72
CA PHE A 235 1.58 -9.46 -32.20
C PHE A 235 1.55 -7.95 -32.45
N LEU A 236 2.63 -7.25 -32.10
CA LEU A 236 2.72 -5.78 -32.24
C LEU A 236 2.76 -5.30 -33.70
N VAL A 237 3.04 -6.20 -34.66
CA VAL A 237 3.02 -5.90 -36.09
C VAL A 237 1.69 -6.27 -36.75
N HIS A 238 1.12 -7.44 -36.43
CA HIS A 238 0.01 -8.02 -37.16
C HIS A 238 -1.37 -7.85 -36.54
N ALA A 239 -1.45 -7.41 -35.26
CA ALA A 239 -2.73 -7.12 -34.61
C ALA A 239 -3.40 -5.80 -35.09
N GLY A 240 -2.82 -5.13 -36.09
CA GLY A 240 -3.37 -3.93 -36.72
C GLY A 240 -3.07 -2.62 -35.97
N PRO A 241 -3.74 -1.51 -36.33
CA PRO A 241 -3.46 -0.17 -35.80
C PRO A 241 -3.68 -0.04 -34.28
N SER A 242 -4.49 -0.92 -33.69
CA SER A 242 -4.78 -0.96 -32.26
C SER A 242 -3.87 -1.90 -31.46
N ALA A 243 -2.85 -2.51 -32.07
CA ALA A 243 -1.97 -3.49 -31.43
C ALA A 243 -1.39 -3.01 -30.09
N VAL A 244 -0.94 -1.75 -30.01
CA VAL A 244 -0.38 -1.15 -28.79
C VAL A 244 -1.45 -1.04 -27.68
N SER A 245 -2.65 -0.58 -28.04
CA SER A 245 -3.78 -0.50 -27.09
C SER A 245 -4.23 -1.88 -26.62
N MET A 246 -4.32 -2.84 -27.55
CA MET A 246 -4.65 -4.23 -27.22
C MET A 246 -3.59 -4.84 -26.29
N PHE A 247 -2.31 -4.59 -26.54
CA PHE A 247 -1.24 -5.12 -25.68
C PHE A 247 -1.29 -4.50 -24.27
N ARG A 248 -1.62 -3.22 -24.14
CA ARG A 248 -1.90 -2.61 -22.81
C ARG A 248 -3.06 -3.30 -22.08
N GLY A 249 -4.12 -3.66 -22.80
CA GLY A 249 -5.20 -4.47 -22.25
C GLY A 249 -4.71 -5.82 -21.76
N LEU A 250 -3.89 -6.53 -22.55
CA LEU A 250 -3.30 -7.81 -22.15
C LEU A 250 -2.41 -7.71 -20.89
N LEU A 251 -1.67 -6.59 -20.72
CA LEU A 251 -0.91 -6.36 -19.49
C LEU A 251 -1.83 -6.14 -18.28
N THR A 252 -2.94 -5.44 -18.47
CA THR A 252 -3.93 -5.21 -17.38
C THR A 252 -4.65 -6.50 -16.99
N GLU A 253 -4.92 -7.38 -17.96
CA GLU A 253 -5.62 -8.66 -17.76
C GLU A 253 -4.66 -9.83 -17.48
N ALA A 254 -3.34 -9.57 -17.41
CA ALA A 254 -2.34 -10.61 -17.25
C ALA A 254 -2.55 -11.39 -15.94
N GLU A 255 -2.56 -12.71 -16.06
CA GLU A 255 -2.75 -13.60 -14.91
C GLU A 255 -1.54 -13.51 -13.96
N PRO A 256 -1.74 -13.33 -12.64
CA PRO A 256 -0.66 -13.45 -11.69
C PRO A 256 -0.01 -14.82 -11.80
N LEU A 257 1.24 -14.84 -12.24
CA LEU A 257 2.03 -16.07 -12.32
C LEU A 257 2.63 -16.28 -10.95
N GLY A 258 1.89 -16.75 -9.98
CA GLY A 258 2.63 -16.76 -8.87
C GLY A 258 2.18 -17.41 -7.63
N LEU A 259 3.11 -18.11 -7.22
CA LEU A 259 3.24 -18.73 -5.94
C LEU A 259 3.26 -17.69 -4.81
N THR A 260 3.84 -16.49 -5.00
CA THR A 260 3.90 -15.44 -3.98
C THR A 260 2.83 -14.34 -4.12
N ALA A 261 2.08 -14.29 -5.22
CA ALA A 261 0.98 -13.33 -5.35
C ALA A 261 -0.02 -13.38 -4.17
N PRO A 262 -0.43 -14.57 -3.66
CA PRO A 262 -1.26 -14.65 -2.46
C PRO A 262 -0.59 -14.06 -1.22
N LEU A 263 0.73 -14.19 -1.07
CA LEU A 263 1.47 -13.65 0.08
C LEU A 263 1.58 -12.13 0.01
N TRP A 264 1.78 -11.57 -1.18
CA TRP A 264 1.77 -10.12 -1.39
C TRP A 264 0.39 -9.52 -1.17
N GLY A 265 -0.67 -10.18 -1.64
CA GLY A 265 -2.05 -9.76 -1.34
C GLY A 265 -2.35 -9.75 0.16
N LEU A 266 -1.79 -10.70 0.91
CA LEU A 266 -1.87 -10.67 2.37
C LEU A 266 -1.05 -9.51 2.97
N ASN A 267 0.11 -9.17 2.39
CA ASN A 267 0.92 -8.04 2.84
C ASN A 267 0.25 -6.67 2.63
N GLU A 268 -0.49 -6.51 1.55
CA GLU A 268 -1.26 -5.29 1.31
C GLU A 268 -2.38 -5.11 2.32
N LYS A 269 -2.97 -6.22 2.75
CA LYS A 269 -4.12 -6.22 3.63
C LYS A 269 -3.77 -6.32 5.11
N TYR A 270 -2.70 -7.03 5.47
CA TYR A 270 -2.37 -7.35 6.85
C TYR A 270 -0.97 -6.94 7.25
N VAL A 271 -0.80 -6.61 8.53
CA VAL A 271 0.49 -6.38 9.17
C VAL A 271 0.64 -7.31 10.37
N TYR A 272 1.82 -7.93 10.51
CA TYR A 272 2.18 -8.68 11.71
C TYR A 272 2.76 -7.73 12.75
N VAL A 273 2.23 -7.78 13.97
CA VAL A 273 2.68 -6.99 15.10
C VAL A 273 3.40 -7.91 16.07
N GLN A 274 4.69 -7.68 16.32
CA GLN A 274 5.52 -8.53 17.17
C GLN A 274 5.05 -8.54 18.63
N ASP A 275 4.76 -7.37 19.18
CA ASP A 275 4.25 -7.21 20.55
C ASP A 275 2.85 -6.55 20.48
N PRO A 276 1.82 -7.34 20.81
CA PRO A 276 1.75 -8.59 21.55
C PRO A 276 1.64 -9.89 20.70
N GLY A 277 2.03 -9.91 19.45
CA GLY A 277 1.95 -11.10 18.58
C GLY A 277 0.59 -11.24 17.89
N LEU A 278 0.16 -10.19 17.17
CA LEU A 278 -1.13 -10.11 16.50
C LEU A 278 -0.98 -9.87 15.00
N ILE A 279 -2.03 -10.18 14.26
CA ILE A 279 -2.22 -9.73 12.89
C ILE A 279 -3.30 -8.66 12.89
N VAL A 280 -3.02 -7.54 12.24
CA VAL A 280 -3.96 -6.41 12.11
C VAL A 280 -4.32 -6.23 10.64
N ASP A 281 -5.60 -6.16 10.35
CA ASP A 281 -6.11 -5.73 9.05
C ASP A 281 -5.85 -4.22 8.89
N GLN A 282 -5.17 -3.83 7.83
CA GLN A 282 -4.70 -2.47 7.65
C GLN A 282 -5.82 -1.46 7.36
N ASP A 283 -6.98 -1.92 6.89
CA ASP A 283 -8.10 -1.06 6.54
C ASP A 283 -9.17 -1.02 7.64
N THR A 284 -9.57 -2.20 8.13
CA THR A 284 -10.62 -2.30 9.16
C THR A 284 -10.11 -2.16 10.58
N ARG A 285 -8.78 -2.27 10.80
CA ARG A 285 -8.13 -2.31 12.12
C ARG A 285 -8.49 -3.54 12.96
N PHE A 286 -9.20 -4.49 12.37
CA PHE A 286 -9.53 -5.74 13.04
C PHE A 286 -8.27 -6.51 13.41
N LYS A 287 -8.26 -7.06 14.63
CA LYS A 287 -7.11 -7.79 15.20
C LYS A 287 -7.44 -9.26 15.33
N ALA A 288 -6.49 -10.10 14.96
CA ALA A 288 -6.61 -11.54 15.09
C ALA A 288 -5.35 -12.16 15.71
N SER A 289 -5.51 -13.22 16.47
CA SER A 289 -4.39 -14.09 16.82
C SER A 289 -3.87 -14.83 15.57
N PRO A 290 -2.61 -15.28 15.55
CA PRO A 290 -2.08 -16.10 14.45
C PRO A 290 -2.92 -17.37 14.18
N SER A 291 -3.55 -17.95 15.19
CA SER A 291 -4.44 -19.10 15.04
C SER A 291 -5.73 -18.72 14.32
N ALA A 292 -6.44 -17.69 14.80
CA ALA A 292 -7.66 -17.20 14.19
C ALA A 292 -7.43 -16.75 12.74
N PHE A 293 -6.29 -16.12 12.47
CA PHE A 293 -5.91 -15.70 11.11
C PHE A 293 -5.78 -16.89 10.15
N LYS A 294 -5.10 -17.96 10.56
CA LYS A 294 -4.93 -19.17 9.74
C LYS A 294 -6.24 -19.95 9.56
N GLU A 295 -7.03 -20.07 10.61
CA GLU A 295 -8.16 -21.00 10.65
C GLU A 295 -9.47 -20.40 10.13
N HIS A 296 -9.66 -19.10 10.28
CA HIS A 296 -10.92 -18.45 9.99
C HIS A 296 -10.85 -17.41 8.88
N LEU A 297 -9.84 -16.53 8.91
CA LEU A 297 -9.83 -15.38 7.99
C LEU A 297 -9.30 -15.74 6.61
N GLN A 298 -8.31 -16.64 6.53
CA GLN A 298 -7.61 -16.94 5.28
C GLN A 298 -7.51 -18.45 4.99
N ALA A 299 -8.39 -19.25 5.58
CA ALA A 299 -8.40 -20.70 5.39
C ALA A 299 -8.49 -21.14 3.92
N PRO A 300 -9.31 -20.51 3.05
CA PRO A 300 -9.48 -20.96 1.67
C PRO A 300 -8.34 -20.55 0.73
N LEU A 301 -7.45 -19.62 1.13
CA LEU A 301 -6.39 -19.15 0.27
C LEU A 301 -5.17 -20.08 0.33
N ASN A 302 -4.81 -20.66 -0.81
CA ASN A 302 -3.69 -21.58 -0.92
C ASN A 302 -2.44 -20.92 -1.51
N TYR A 303 -1.30 -21.37 -1.03
CA TYR A 303 0.03 -21.07 -1.53
C TYR A 303 0.73 -22.38 -1.91
N HIS A 304 1.48 -22.41 -3.00
CA HIS A 304 2.22 -23.60 -3.43
C HIS A 304 3.68 -23.51 -2.99
N GLU A 305 4.00 -24.17 -1.89
CA GLU A 305 5.37 -24.23 -1.37
C GLU A 305 6.22 -25.17 -2.23
N ARG A 306 7.40 -24.68 -2.64
CA ARG A 306 8.37 -25.47 -3.40
C ARG A 306 9.16 -26.40 -2.45
N SER A 307 9.29 -27.65 -2.85
CA SER A 307 10.12 -28.63 -2.17
C SER A 307 11.08 -29.28 -3.16
N LEU A 308 12.37 -29.32 -2.83
CA LEU A 308 13.39 -30.04 -3.58
C LEU A 308 13.47 -31.45 -3.03
N LYS A 309 13.25 -32.46 -3.87
CA LYS A 309 13.40 -33.86 -3.51
C LYS A 309 14.87 -34.29 -3.54
N GLN A 310 15.19 -35.42 -2.91
CA GLN A 310 16.55 -35.96 -2.88
C GLN A 310 17.11 -36.31 -4.25
N ASP A 311 16.26 -36.60 -5.24
CA ASP A 311 16.62 -36.88 -6.63
C ASP A 311 16.84 -35.61 -7.48
N GLY A 312 16.78 -34.40 -6.85
CA GLY A 312 16.91 -33.12 -7.53
C GLY A 312 15.64 -32.64 -8.22
N SER A 313 14.56 -33.40 -8.21
CA SER A 313 13.29 -32.97 -8.79
C SER A 313 12.57 -31.97 -7.88
N VAL A 314 11.80 -31.06 -8.49
CA VAL A 314 11.01 -30.05 -7.79
C VAL A 314 9.57 -30.54 -7.66
N SER A 315 9.02 -30.47 -6.48
CA SER A 315 7.60 -30.69 -6.25
C SER A 315 6.97 -29.46 -5.58
N PHE A 316 5.67 -29.26 -5.82
CA PHE A 316 4.89 -28.21 -5.21
C PHE A 316 3.83 -28.82 -4.29
N LYS A 317 3.73 -28.29 -3.09
CA LYS A 317 2.73 -28.69 -2.12
C LYS A 317 1.82 -27.50 -1.82
N ALA A 318 0.53 -27.67 -1.99
CA ALA A 318 -0.44 -26.67 -1.56
C ALA A 318 -0.43 -26.58 -0.02
N VAL A 319 -0.22 -25.38 0.50
CA VAL A 319 -0.27 -25.03 1.93
C VAL A 319 -1.15 -23.79 2.10
N SER A 320 -1.64 -23.58 3.33
CA SER A 320 -2.37 -22.34 3.62
C SER A 320 -1.48 -21.11 3.36
N ALA A 321 -1.96 -20.17 2.56
CA ALA A 321 -1.24 -18.91 2.30
C ALA A 321 -1.00 -18.13 3.58
N ALA A 322 -1.94 -18.13 4.52
CA ALA A 322 -1.77 -17.52 5.85
C ALA A 322 -0.63 -18.13 6.64
N ALA A 323 -0.51 -19.48 6.65
CA ALA A 323 0.57 -20.16 7.33
C ALA A 323 1.94 -19.88 6.69
N ALA A 324 1.99 -19.80 5.36
CA ALA A 324 3.19 -19.44 4.61
C ALA A 324 3.57 -17.97 4.87
N TRP A 325 2.61 -17.04 4.83
CA TRP A 325 2.83 -15.62 5.07
C TRP A 325 3.38 -15.35 6.48
N LEU A 326 2.87 -16.02 7.49
CA LEU A 326 3.36 -15.87 8.86
C LEU A 326 4.84 -16.25 9.04
N LYS A 327 5.38 -17.07 8.15
CA LYS A 327 6.80 -17.47 8.11
C LYS A 327 7.61 -16.74 7.06
N TRP A 328 6.93 -15.95 6.22
CA TRP A 328 7.56 -15.34 5.07
C TRP A 328 8.48 -14.17 5.48
N PRO A 329 9.77 -14.16 5.07
CA PRO A 329 10.73 -13.13 5.49
C PRO A 329 10.39 -11.72 5.01
N LEU A 330 9.55 -11.59 3.96
CA LEU A 330 9.15 -10.32 3.37
C LEU A 330 7.76 -9.87 3.83
N ARG A 331 7.15 -10.52 4.83
CA ARG A 331 5.87 -10.08 5.38
C ARG A 331 5.99 -8.68 5.97
N THR A 332 4.93 -7.91 5.86
CA THR A 332 4.85 -6.61 6.54
C THR A 332 4.81 -6.84 8.04
N GLU A 333 5.83 -6.33 8.74
CA GLU A 333 6.01 -6.56 10.17
C GLU A 333 6.37 -5.26 10.89
N VAL A 334 5.79 -5.06 12.06
CA VAL A 334 6.06 -3.92 12.95
C VAL A 334 6.29 -4.40 14.38
N THR A 335 6.95 -3.57 15.17
CA THR A 335 7.24 -3.93 16.57
C THR A 335 6.00 -3.88 17.44
N LYS A 336 5.17 -2.83 17.32
CA LYS A 336 3.99 -2.63 18.16
C LYS A 336 2.89 -1.81 17.46
N ILE A 337 1.71 -1.83 18.06
CA ILE A 337 0.60 -0.95 17.72
C ILE A 337 0.80 0.39 18.43
N THR A 338 0.39 1.47 17.79
CA THR A 338 0.27 2.80 18.40
C THR A 338 -1.01 3.49 17.95
N TYR A 339 -1.41 4.54 18.67
CA TYR A 339 -2.49 5.42 18.27
C TYR A 339 -1.99 6.86 18.31
N LYS A 340 -1.66 7.39 17.14
CA LYS A 340 -1.13 8.76 16.96
C LYS A 340 -1.93 9.49 15.88
N PRO A 341 -3.03 10.15 16.25
CA PRO A 341 -3.84 10.94 15.31
C PRO A 341 -3.01 12.01 14.61
N GLY A 342 -3.26 12.18 13.31
CA GLY A 342 -2.50 13.11 12.47
C GLY A 342 -1.29 12.49 11.78
N ASP A 343 -0.74 11.40 12.31
CA ASP A 343 0.41 10.71 11.72
C ASP A 343 -0.01 9.65 10.69
N GLY A 344 0.94 9.26 9.83
CA GLY A 344 0.73 8.22 8.83
C GLY A 344 0.52 6.82 9.42
N ARG A 345 0.09 5.88 8.55
CA ARG A 345 -0.22 4.48 8.91
C ARG A 345 0.97 3.74 9.52
N PHE A 346 2.18 3.96 9.00
CA PHE A 346 3.42 3.40 9.52
C PHE A 346 4.32 4.51 10.06
N ILE A 347 4.74 4.36 11.31
CA ILE A 347 5.58 5.33 12.02
C ILE A 347 6.89 4.67 12.38
N GLN A 348 8.01 5.33 12.04
CA GLN A 348 9.36 4.89 12.37
C GLN A 348 9.92 5.73 13.52
N ASP A 349 9.81 5.23 14.77
CA ASP A 349 10.29 5.96 15.94
C ASP A 349 10.47 5.07 17.18
N PRO A 350 11.68 4.67 17.55
CA PRO A 350 12.85 4.33 16.71
C PRO A 350 12.64 3.05 15.92
N ARG A 351 11.58 2.30 16.21
CA ARG A 351 11.22 1.03 15.55
C ARG A 351 9.90 1.18 14.81
N PRO A 352 9.66 0.38 13.78
CA PRO A 352 8.42 0.46 13.02
C PRO A 352 7.21 0.15 13.90
N MET A 353 6.20 1.00 13.85
CA MET A 353 4.93 0.86 14.55
C MET A 353 3.78 0.97 13.57
N PHE A 354 2.69 0.26 13.84
CA PHE A 354 1.45 0.40 13.08
C PHE A 354 0.50 1.34 13.80
N ASN A 355 0.16 2.45 13.15
CA ASN A 355 -0.78 3.43 13.67
C ASN A 355 -2.20 3.02 13.32
N ILE A 356 -3.02 2.73 14.32
CA ILE A 356 -4.41 2.33 14.13
C ILE A 356 -5.37 3.51 13.92
N TRP A 357 -4.87 4.74 13.87
CA TRP A 357 -5.72 5.90 13.57
C TRP A 357 -6.26 5.82 12.14
N PRO A 358 -7.61 5.81 11.96
CA PRO A 358 -8.22 5.63 10.64
C PRO A 358 -8.40 6.92 9.83
N GLY A 359 -8.03 8.08 10.38
CA GLY A 359 -8.40 9.41 9.87
C GLY A 359 -9.67 9.96 10.50
N TRP A 360 -10.10 11.13 10.06
CA TRP A 360 -11.36 11.74 10.47
C TRP A 360 -12.56 11.06 9.82
N GLY A 361 -13.75 11.22 10.40
CA GLY A 361 -14.98 10.65 9.87
C GLY A 361 -15.52 11.39 8.64
N VAL A 362 -15.18 12.66 8.51
CA VAL A 362 -15.59 13.53 7.39
C VAL A 362 -14.43 14.45 6.99
N GLU A 363 -14.47 14.92 5.75
CA GLU A 363 -13.57 15.99 5.28
C GLU A 363 -14.17 17.36 5.58
N PRO A 364 -13.36 18.36 5.97
CA PRO A 364 -13.86 19.71 6.24
C PRO A 364 -14.30 20.42 4.95
N VAL A 365 -15.44 21.07 4.99
CA VAL A 365 -15.97 21.84 3.85
C VAL A 365 -16.49 23.19 4.37
N GLU A 366 -16.10 24.28 3.72
CA GLU A 366 -16.66 25.60 4.03
C GLU A 366 -18.11 25.67 3.59
N ASP A 367 -19.02 25.71 4.54
CA ASP A 367 -20.47 25.75 4.34
C ASP A 367 -21.16 26.40 5.53
N ASP A 368 -22.49 26.51 5.50
CA ASP A 368 -23.29 27.12 6.55
C ASP A 368 -23.21 26.33 7.87
N VAL A 369 -22.66 26.98 8.90
CA VAL A 369 -22.51 26.45 10.28
C VAL A 369 -23.55 27.04 11.24
N THR A 370 -24.42 27.92 10.73
CA THR A 370 -25.41 28.65 11.54
C THR A 370 -26.26 27.72 12.42
N PRO A 371 -26.79 26.58 11.96
CA PRO A 371 -27.61 25.71 12.80
C PRO A 371 -26.85 25.21 14.06
N PHE A 372 -25.56 24.87 13.91
CA PHE A 372 -24.76 24.45 15.06
C PHE A 372 -24.53 25.59 16.05
N LEU A 373 -24.20 26.78 15.56
CA LEU A 373 -23.96 27.94 16.41
C LEU A 373 -25.24 28.41 17.11
N GLU A 374 -26.41 28.33 16.47
CA GLU A 374 -27.71 28.56 17.07
C GLU A 374 -28.00 27.58 18.19
N LEU A 375 -27.75 26.29 17.98
CA LEU A 375 -27.93 25.26 19.01
C LEU A 375 -27.01 25.52 20.22
N VAL A 376 -25.71 25.77 19.96
CA VAL A 376 -24.75 26.07 21.03
C VAL A 376 -25.15 27.36 21.76
N GLY A 377 -25.48 28.44 21.04
CA GLY A 377 -25.95 29.69 21.60
C GLY A 377 -27.23 29.55 22.45
N HIS A 378 -28.14 28.68 22.01
CA HIS A 378 -29.36 28.37 22.79
C HIS A 378 -29.02 27.65 24.09
N ILE A 379 -28.16 26.62 24.04
CA ILE A 379 -27.74 25.84 25.23
C ILE A 379 -27.00 26.71 26.22
N PHE A 380 -26.16 27.64 25.76
CA PHE A 380 -25.38 28.56 26.63
C PHE A 380 -26.11 29.86 26.99
N LYS A 381 -27.39 29.98 26.61
CA LYS A 381 -28.16 31.19 26.91
C LYS A 381 -28.29 31.43 28.44
N GLY A 382 -27.86 32.59 28.87
CA GLY A 382 -27.87 32.99 30.29
C GLY A 382 -26.63 32.57 31.08
N SER A 383 -25.62 31.98 30.45
CA SER A 383 -24.31 31.75 31.06
C SER A 383 -23.35 32.92 30.82
N GLU A 384 -22.18 32.81 31.44
CA GLU A 384 -21.07 33.73 31.20
C GLU A 384 -20.64 33.63 29.73
N PRO A 385 -20.41 34.73 28.99
CA PRO A 385 -20.00 34.70 27.59
C PRO A 385 -18.71 33.87 27.36
N GLU A 386 -17.79 33.95 28.30
CA GLU A 386 -16.52 33.23 28.27
C GLU A 386 -16.69 31.71 28.39
N ALA A 387 -17.80 31.23 28.97
CA ALA A 387 -18.08 29.80 29.09
C ALA A 387 -18.36 29.14 27.73
N MET A 388 -19.14 29.82 26.88
CA MET A 388 -19.41 29.37 25.52
C MET A 388 -18.13 29.39 24.65
N ASP A 389 -17.35 30.45 24.77
CA ASP A 389 -16.09 30.60 24.04
C ASP A 389 -15.08 29.52 24.45
N TRP A 390 -14.93 29.28 25.74
CA TRP A 390 -14.10 28.20 26.26
C TRP A 390 -14.56 26.82 25.75
N PHE A 391 -15.86 26.56 25.73
CA PHE A 391 -16.42 25.31 25.24
C PHE A 391 -16.12 25.09 23.75
N LEU A 392 -16.30 26.11 22.92
CA LEU A 392 -15.97 26.04 21.48
C LEU A 392 -14.47 25.84 21.25
N ASN A 393 -13.60 26.46 22.06
CA ASN A 393 -12.16 26.26 22.01
C ASN A 393 -11.79 24.82 22.45
N TRP A 394 -12.48 24.29 23.47
CA TRP A 394 -12.34 22.90 23.91
C TRP A 394 -12.71 21.93 22.80
N CYS A 395 -13.73 22.20 21.98
CA CYS A 395 -14.12 21.41 20.82
C CYS A 395 -13.09 21.53 19.67
N ALA A 396 -12.57 22.73 19.44
CA ALA A 396 -11.69 23.03 18.29
C ALA A 396 -10.25 22.52 18.47
N TYR A 397 -9.69 22.69 19.67
CA TYR A 397 -8.27 22.45 19.91
C TYR A 397 -7.79 21.04 19.56
N PRO A 398 -8.49 19.92 19.92
CA PRO A 398 -8.08 18.57 19.55
C PRO A 398 -8.21 18.26 18.05
N LEU A 399 -9.06 19.01 17.33
CA LEU A 399 -9.20 18.89 15.87
C LEU A 399 -8.05 19.61 15.16
N GLN A 400 -7.64 20.78 15.64
CA GLN A 400 -6.49 21.55 15.14
C GLN A 400 -5.15 20.91 15.50
N HIS A 401 -5.10 20.21 16.63
CA HIS A 401 -3.91 19.52 17.16
C HIS A 401 -4.23 18.04 17.42
N PRO A 402 -4.28 17.21 16.36
CA PRO A 402 -4.67 15.82 16.48
C PRO A 402 -3.84 15.06 17.52
N GLY A 403 -4.48 14.22 18.30
CA GLY A 403 -3.83 13.47 19.38
C GLY A 403 -3.66 14.22 20.70
N THR A 404 -4.15 15.45 20.79
CA THR A 404 -4.13 16.19 22.06
C THR A 404 -5.07 15.55 23.08
N LYS A 405 -4.54 15.29 24.27
CA LYS A 405 -5.30 14.97 25.48
C LYS A 405 -5.58 16.25 26.25
N LEU A 406 -6.86 16.63 26.35
CA LEU A 406 -7.29 17.71 27.21
C LEU A 406 -7.36 17.20 28.66
N PHE A 407 -6.82 17.95 29.60
CA PHE A 407 -6.90 17.61 31.05
C PHE A 407 -8.19 18.10 31.68
N SER A 408 -9.16 18.38 30.83
CA SER A 408 -10.52 18.77 31.20
C SER A 408 -11.55 18.00 30.39
N SER A 409 -12.73 17.81 30.92
CA SER A 409 -13.91 17.29 30.25
C SER A 409 -15.03 18.31 30.29
N ALA A 410 -15.92 18.30 29.30
CA ALA A 410 -17.09 19.15 29.25
C ALA A 410 -18.34 18.37 29.71
N VAL A 411 -19.13 18.96 30.58
CA VAL A 411 -20.39 18.41 31.10
C VAL A 411 -21.51 19.42 30.85
N LEU A 412 -22.50 19.01 30.08
CA LEU A 412 -23.75 19.77 29.91
C LEU A 412 -24.87 19.10 30.71
N HIS A 413 -25.35 19.72 31.76
CA HIS A 413 -26.45 19.17 32.54
C HIS A 413 -27.67 20.10 32.53
N GLY A 414 -28.86 19.58 32.85
CA GLY A 414 -30.06 20.36 32.96
C GLY A 414 -31.31 19.50 33.08
N ILE A 415 -32.24 19.91 33.94
CA ILE A 415 -33.44 19.17 34.31
C ILE A 415 -34.38 18.95 33.10
N ARG A 416 -34.33 19.84 32.10
CA ARG A 416 -35.21 19.77 30.95
C ARG A 416 -34.64 18.84 29.89
N HIS A 417 -35.44 17.87 29.47
CA HIS A 417 -35.11 16.95 28.37
C HIS A 417 -35.34 17.63 27.02
N GLY A 418 -34.73 17.06 25.96
CA GLY A 418 -34.94 17.51 24.59
C GLY A 418 -34.30 18.85 24.23
N THR A 419 -33.38 19.38 25.05
CA THR A 419 -32.74 20.69 24.80
C THR A 419 -31.58 20.65 23.79
N GLY A 420 -31.21 19.46 23.26
CA GLY A 420 -30.13 19.32 22.28
C GLY A 420 -28.74 19.08 22.87
N LYS A 421 -28.59 18.83 24.18
CA LYS A 421 -27.27 18.53 24.80
C LYS A 421 -26.51 17.44 24.10
N SER A 422 -27.14 16.25 23.91
CA SER A 422 -26.52 15.09 23.28
C SER A 422 -26.32 15.31 21.77
N LEU A 423 -27.14 16.15 21.13
CA LEU A 423 -27.05 16.48 19.71
C LEU A 423 -25.70 17.16 19.35
N ILE A 424 -25.20 18.02 20.24
CA ILE A 424 -23.84 18.58 20.09
C ILE A 424 -22.80 17.45 20.08
N GLY A 425 -22.88 16.52 21.02
CA GLY A 425 -21.98 15.37 21.11
C GLY A 425 -22.02 14.50 19.85
N TYR A 426 -23.19 14.22 19.31
CA TYR A 426 -23.36 13.46 18.06
C TYR A 426 -22.84 14.23 16.85
N THR A 427 -23.01 15.54 16.78
CA THR A 427 -22.45 16.37 15.72
C THR A 427 -20.94 16.29 15.69
N LEU A 428 -20.29 16.43 16.85
CA LEU A 428 -18.84 16.23 16.99
C LEU A 428 -18.44 14.79 16.69
N GLY A 429 -19.21 13.81 17.16
CA GLY A 429 -18.97 12.39 16.92
C GLY A 429 -18.88 12.03 15.43
N ARG A 430 -19.70 12.66 14.56
CA ARG A 430 -19.61 12.47 13.10
C ARG A 430 -18.26 12.97 12.55
N ILE A 431 -17.66 14.02 13.10
CA ILE A 431 -16.33 14.52 12.71
C ILE A 431 -15.26 13.49 13.07
N TYR A 432 -15.33 12.95 14.28
CA TYR A 432 -14.39 11.94 14.76
C TYR A 432 -14.59 10.56 14.08
N GLY A 433 -15.79 10.25 13.58
CA GLY A 433 -16.09 9.00 12.90
C GLY A 433 -15.75 7.77 13.74
N GLN A 434 -14.88 6.89 13.25
CA GLN A 434 -14.44 5.69 13.99
C GLN A 434 -13.67 6.01 15.28
N ASN A 435 -13.17 7.23 15.44
CA ASN A 435 -12.48 7.70 16.65
C ASN A 435 -13.46 8.18 17.74
N PHE A 436 -14.75 8.06 17.51
CA PHE A 436 -15.83 8.37 18.43
C PHE A 436 -16.46 7.10 19.00
N THR A 437 -16.92 7.17 20.24
CA THR A 437 -17.82 6.19 20.83
C THR A 437 -18.69 6.84 21.89
N GLU A 438 -19.87 6.28 22.09
CA GLU A 438 -20.74 6.55 23.22
C GLU A 438 -20.56 5.47 24.28
N ILE A 439 -20.60 5.86 25.56
CA ILE A 439 -20.48 4.95 26.70
C ILE A 439 -21.60 5.15 27.69
N SER A 440 -21.98 4.06 28.33
CA SER A 440 -22.90 4.04 29.45
C SER A 440 -22.16 3.91 30.78
N GLN A 441 -22.90 4.06 31.89
CA GLN A 441 -22.37 3.80 33.23
C GLN A 441 -21.82 2.37 33.38
N MET A 442 -22.41 1.39 32.66
CA MET A 442 -21.93 0.00 32.72
C MET A 442 -20.57 -0.18 32.07
N ASP A 443 -20.28 0.57 31.02
CA ASP A 443 -19.00 0.48 30.30
C ASP A 443 -17.85 0.96 31.19
N LEU A 444 -18.08 1.95 32.03
CA LEU A 444 -17.10 2.47 32.98
C LEU A 444 -16.66 1.42 34.04
N HIS A 445 -17.55 0.50 34.39
CA HIS A 445 -17.27 -0.54 35.39
C HIS A 445 -16.81 -1.87 34.80
N ASN A 446 -16.75 -1.99 33.48
CA ASN A 446 -16.33 -3.21 32.81
C ASN A 446 -14.80 -3.37 32.93
N SER A 447 -14.36 -4.59 33.24
CA SER A 447 -12.93 -4.95 33.25
C SER A 447 -12.32 -4.94 31.85
N PHE A 448 -13.13 -5.10 30.79
CA PHE A 448 -12.74 -4.96 29.39
C PHE A 448 -13.03 -3.54 28.93
N ASN A 449 -12.01 -2.89 28.39
CA ASN A 449 -12.08 -1.50 27.97
C ASN A 449 -11.81 -1.31 26.47
N GLU A 450 -12.21 -2.30 25.67
CA GLU A 450 -12.11 -2.24 24.19
C GLU A 450 -12.79 -1.00 23.61
N TRP A 451 -13.84 -0.49 24.27
CA TRP A 451 -14.55 0.72 23.86
C TRP A 451 -13.65 1.97 23.79
N ALA A 452 -12.57 1.99 24.57
CA ALA A 452 -11.64 3.13 24.63
C ALA A 452 -10.54 3.07 23.57
N GLU A 453 -10.32 1.90 22.95
CA GLU A 453 -9.25 1.73 21.99
C GLU A 453 -9.51 2.51 20.69
N GLY A 454 -8.50 3.27 20.23
CA GLY A 454 -8.59 4.03 19.00
C GLY A 454 -9.63 5.15 19.05
N LYS A 455 -9.89 5.71 20.24
CA LYS A 455 -10.84 6.81 20.42
C LYS A 455 -10.12 8.10 20.77
N GLN A 456 -10.67 9.21 20.24
CA GLN A 456 -10.29 10.57 20.58
C GLN A 456 -11.42 11.34 21.26
N PHE A 457 -12.66 10.95 20.99
CA PHE A 457 -13.84 11.59 21.53
C PHE A 457 -14.80 10.53 22.09
N VAL A 458 -15.11 10.65 23.37
CA VAL A 458 -16.01 9.74 24.09
C VAL A 458 -17.14 10.55 24.70
N MET A 459 -18.37 10.22 24.33
CA MET A 459 -19.56 10.80 24.92
C MET A 459 -20.16 9.83 25.96
N GLY A 460 -20.37 10.34 27.16
CA GLY A 460 -21.19 9.65 28.17
C GLY A 460 -22.53 10.31 28.27
N ASP A 461 -23.57 9.65 27.76
CA ASP A 461 -24.94 10.15 27.88
C ASP A 461 -25.60 9.60 29.15
N ASP A 462 -26.16 10.47 29.97
CA ASP A 462 -26.71 10.15 31.29
C ASP A 462 -25.75 9.36 32.23
N VAL A 463 -24.45 9.51 32.02
CA VAL A 463 -23.44 8.96 32.95
C VAL A 463 -23.39 9.80 34.22
N THR A 464 -23.68 9.17 35.34
CA THR A 464 -23.69 9.82 36.63
C THR A 464 -22.51 9.31 37.47
N GLY A 465 -21.63 10.23 37.88
CA GLY A 465 -20.58 9.95 38.87
C GLY A 465 -21.04 10.29 40.30
N SER A 466 -22.36 10.33 40.52
CA SER A 466 -22.93 10.91 41.74
C SER A 466 -23.00 9.95 42.92
N ASN A 467 -23.09 8.67 42.68
CA ASN A 467 -23.44 7.71 43.76
C ASN A 467 -22.23 7.12 44.51
N LYS A 468 -21.00 7.31 43.99
CA LYS A 468 -19.81 6.79 44.66
C LYS A 468 -18.59 7.66 44.39
N ARG A 469 -17.89 8.01 45.44
CA ARG A 469 -16.58 8.70 45.35
C ARG A 469 -15.62 7.94 44.43
N ALA A 470 -15.72 6.60 44.39
CA ALA A 470 -14.92 5.75 43.50
C ALA A 470 -15.15 6.04 42.01
N ASP A 471 -16.39 6.33 41.59
CA ASP A 471 -16.71 6.64 40.18
C ASP A 471 -16.11 8.00 39.79
N ALA A 472 -16.20 8.98 40.65
CA ALA A 472 -15.59 10.29 40.44
C ALA A 472 -14.06 10.18 40.34
N ASP A 473 -13.41 9.42 41.21
CA ASP A 473 -11.97 9.22 41.20
C ASP A 473 -11.52 8.45 39.93
N PHE A 474 -12.33 7.49 39.47
CA PHE A 474 -12.08 6.78 38.21
C PHE A 474 -12.18 7.72 37.00
N LEU A 475 -13.23 8.54 36.90
CA LEU A 475 -13.37 9.55 35.83
C LEU A 475 -12.22 10.56 35.86
N LYS A 476 -11.83 11.05 37.06
CA LYS A 476 -10.68 11.95 37.22
C LYS A 476 -9.39 11.32 36.66
N LYS A 477 -9.19 10.00 36.86
CA LYS A 477 -8.07 9.26 36.30
C LYS A 477 -8.16 9.19 34.79
N LEU A 478 -9.30 8.80 34.21
CA LEU A 478 -9.51 8.72 32.76
C LEU A 478 -9.22 10.04 32.05
N ILE A 479 -9.62 11.18 32.64
CA ILE A 479 -9.41 12.50 32.04
C ILE A 479 -7.92 12.85 31.97
N THR A 480 -7.09 12.40 32.91
CA THR A 480 -5.70 12.87 33.05
C THR A 480 -4.64 11.82 32.76
N GLN A 481 -5.00 10.55 32.53
CA GLN A 481 -4.03 9.51 32.18
C GLN A 481 -3.42 9.77 30.79
N ARG A 482 -2.15 9.43 30.62
CA ARG A 482 -1.42 9.63 29.35
C ARG A 482 -1.31 8.37 28.51
N GLU A 483 -1.54 7.24 29.13
CA GLU A 483 -1.45 5.93 28.50
C GLU A 483 -2.73 5.13 28.77
N LEU A 484 -3.21 4.47 27.75
CA LEU A 484 -4.34 3.57 27.80
C LEU A 484 -3.84 2.14 27.73
N ARG A 485 -4.10 1.36 28.79
CA ARG A 485 -3.91 -0.08 28.76
C ARG A 485 -5.15 -0.74 28.18
N VAL A 486 -5.05 -1.24 26.97
CA VAL A 486 -6.14 -1.93 26.27
C VAL A 486 -6.21 -3.38 26.78
N ASN A 487 -7.37 -3.75 27.28
CA ASN A 487 -7.68 -5.10 27.76
C ASN A 487 -8.88 -5.62 26.96
N GLY A 488 -8.60 -6.25 25.84
CA GLY A 488 -9.59 -6.81 24.94
C GLY A 488 -9.89 -8.29 25.23
N LYS A 489 -11.08 -8.72 24.83
CA LYS A 489 -11.47 -10.13 24.94
C LYS A 489 -10.72 -10.96 23.89
N TYR A 490 -10.02 -12.00 24.31
CA TYR A 490 -9.23 -12.90 23.44
C TYR A 490 -8.01 -12.26 22.75
N VAL A 491 -7.62 -11.06 23.16
CA VAL A 491 -6.44 -10.35 22.65
C VAL A 491 -5.49 -10.08 23.82
N PRO A 492 -4.17 -10.32 23.67
CA PRO A 492 -3.21 -9.95 24.70
C PRO A 492 -3.27 -8.46 25.01
N THR A 493 -3.13 -8.10 26.28
CA THR A 493 -3.14 -6.70 26.73
C THR A 493 -1.94 -5.93 26.18
N TYR A 494 -2.13 -4.72 25.74
CA TYR A 494 -1.07 -3.80 25.28
C TYR A 494 -1.38 -2.35 25.65
N VAL A 495 -0.41 -1.45 25.46
CA VAL A 495 -0.51 -0.04 25.85
C VAL A 495 -0.38 0.85 24.63
N VAL A 496 -1.26 1.85 24.54
CA VAL A 496 -1.21 2.91 23.51
C VAL A 496 -1.27 4.28 24.17
N PRO A 497 -0.82 5.37 23.51
CA PRO A 497 -1.07 6.72 23.98
C PRO A 497 -2.57 6.97 24.17
N ASP A 498 -2.93 7.66 25.26
CA ASP A 498 -4.31 8.09 25.52
C ASP A 498 -4.50 9.54 25.08
N CYS A 499 -5.37 9.75 24.10
CA CYS A 499 -5.77 11.07 23.61
C CYS A 499 -7.30 11.25 23.61
N ILE A 500 -8.00 10.49 24.47
CA ILE A 500 -9.46 10.56 24.59
C ILE A 500 -9.86 11.83 25.31
N ASN A 501 -10.75 12.60 24.73
CA ASN A 501 -11.42 13.75 25.32
C ASN A 501 -12.88 13.37 25.64
N TYR A 502 -13.30 13.64 26.87
CA TYR A 502 -14.59 13.18 27.39
C TYR A 502 -15.60 14.31 27.42
N PHE A 503 -16.76 14.04 26.83
CA PHE A 503 -17.93 14.89 26.84
C PHE A 503 -19.10 14.18 27.56
N PHE A 504 -19.71 14.79 28.54
CA PHE A 504 -20.80 14.19 29.28
C PHE A 504 -22.07 15.02 29.17
N THR A 505 -23.21 14.33 29.10
CA THR A 505 -24.51 14.95 29.29
C THR A 505 -25.20 14.33 30.49
N ALA A 506 -26.01 15.12 31.19
CA ALA A 506 -26.75 14.67 32.35
C ALA A 506 -28.06 15.46 32.54
N ASN A 507 -29.03 14.82 33.22
CA ASN A 507 -30.35 15.38 33.45
C ASN A 507 -30.55 15.82 34.91
N HIS A 508 -29.59 15.59 35.80
CA HIS A 508 -29.69 15.89 37.23
C HIS A 508 -28.60 16.86 37.69
N PRO A 509 -28.91 17.80 38.61
CA PRO A 509 -27.96 18.79 39.10
C PRO A 509 -26.89 18.23 40.04
N ASP A 510 -27.03 16.97 40.47
CA ASP A 510 -26.13 16.22 41.36
C ASP A 510 -25.44 15.05 40.63
N SER A 511 -25.40 15.09 39.30
CA SER A 511 -24.90 13.98 38.46
C SER A 511 -23.45 13.65 38.70
N PHE A 512 -22.62 14.60 39.18
CA PHE A 512 -21.20 14.40 39.42
C PHE A 512 -20.82 14.76 40.86
N PHE A 513 -20.09 13.84 41.51
CA PHE A 513 -19.47 14.16 42.80
C PHE A 513 -18.21 14.98 42.55
N LEU A 514 -18.23 16.24 42.94
CA LEU A 514 -17.13 17.20 42.77
C LEU A 514 -16.60 17.66 44.13
N GLU A 515 -15.26 17.72 44.21
CA GLU A 515 -14.57 18.34 45.36
C GLU A 515 -14.34 19.84 45.08
N ASP A 516 -14.16 20.64 46.12
CA ASP A 516 -14.03 22.10 46.02
C ASP A 516 -12.89 22.56 45.12
N ASP A 517 -11.81 21.78 45.04
CA ASP A 517 -10.62 22.05 44.28
C ASP A 517 -10.57 21.30 42.92
N ASP A 518 -11.67 20.66 42.51
CA ASP A 518 -11.70 19.98 41.23
C ASP A 518 -11.42 20.95 40.08
N ARG A 519 -10.46 20.58 39.24
CA ARG A 519 -9.98 21.39 38.11
C ARG A 519 -10.24 20.74 36.73
N ARG A 520 -10.88 19.55 36.72
CA ARG A 520 -11.00 18.74 35.49
C ARG A 520 -12.31 18.94 34.78
N PHE A 521 -13.40 19.17 35.52
CA PHE A 521 -14.72 19.27 34.93
C PHE A 521 -15.09 20.73 34.64
N PHE A 522 -15.41 21.02 33.38
CA PHE A 522 -16.20 22.17 32.98
C PHE A 522 -17.67 21.78 33.11
N ILE A 523 -18.42 22.46 33.94
CA ILE A 523 -19.84 22.19 34.19
C ILE A 523 -20.65 23.34 33.65
N HIS A 524 -21.58 23.06 32.74
CA HIS A 524 -22.55 24.03 32.27
C HIS A 524 -23.99 23.54 32.53
N GLU A 525 -24.79 24.39 33.16
CA GLU A 525 -26.21 24.13 33.41
C GLU A 525 -27.08 24.73 32.31
N VAL A 526 -27.77 23.88 31.57
CA VAL A 526 -28.73 24.29 30.54
C VAL A 526 -30.02 24.76 31.19
N GLN A 527 -30.25 26.05 31.20
CA GLN A 527 -31.39 26.69 31.89
C GLN A 527 -32.60 26.87 30.97
N VAL A 528 -32.44 26.68 29.67
CA VAL A 528 -33.48 26.85 28.68
C VAL A 528 -34.30 25.59 28.47
N GLY A 529 -35.50 25.72 27.92
CA GLY A 529 -36.30 24.59 27.40
C GLY A 529 -35.83 24.17 26.00
N PRO A 530 -36.47 23.13 25.44
CA PRO A 530 -36.24 22.78 24.04
C PRO A 530 -36.61 23.94 23.12
N MET A 531 -35.95 24.00 21.97
CA MET A 531 -36.35 24.82 20.82
C MET A 531 -37.60 24.25 20.18
N GLU A 532 -38.15 24.91 19.17
CA GLU A 532 -39.28 24.41 18.40
C GLU A 532 -38.90 23.09 17.70
N GLU A 533 -39.87 22.17 17.56
CA GLU A 533 -39.62 20.87 16.94
C GLU A 533 -39.10 20.98 15.52
N GLU A 534 -39.55 22.00 14.79
CA GLU A 534 -39.09 22.30 13.43
C GLU A 534 -37.57 22.57 13.39
N PHE A 535 -37.01 23.21 14.41
CA PHE A 535 -35.55 23.43 14.47
C PHE A 535 -34.79 22.10 14.50
N TYR A 536 -35.21 21.16 15.32
CA TYR A 536 -34.52 19.86 15.42
C TYR A 536 -34.66 19.02 14.16
N MET A 537 -35.84 19.03 13.51
CA MET A 537 -36.01 18.37 12.21
C MET A 537 -35.11 18.97 11.13
N ASN A 538 -34.99 20.29 11.07
CA ASN A 538 -34.13 20.98 10.12
C ASN A 538 -32.65 20.77 10.46
N TYR A 539 -32.30 20.68 11.75
CA TYR A 539 -30.94 20.38 12.19
C TYR A 539 -30.51 18.97 11.78
N ASP A 540 -31.37 17.96 11.98
CA ASP A 540 -31.09 16.59 11.59
C ASP A 540 -30.90 16.47 10.07
N LEU A 541 -31.77 17.12 9.29
CA LEU A 541 -31.63 17.16 7.82
C LEU A 541 -30.34 17.86 7.40
N TRP A 542 -30.00 18.99 8.00
CA TRP A 542 -28.74 19.70 7.76
C TRP A 542 -27.54 18.85 8.12
N LEU A 543 -27.58 18.13 9.23
CA LEU A 543 -26.52 17.24 9.69
C LEU A 543 -26.31 16.07 8.72
N ASP A 544 -27.39 15.51 8.18
CA ASP A 544 -27.36 14.41 7.19
C ASP A 544 -26.88 14.88 5.79
N THR A 545 -27.08 16.13 5.45
CA THR A 545 -26.64 16.73 4.18
C THR A 545 -25.23 17.30 4.21
N GLY A 546 -24.52 17.20 5.35
CA GLY A 546 -23.12 17.58 5.43
C GLY A 546 -22.77 18.60 6.53
N GLY A 547 -23.71 18.92 7.41
CA GLY A 547 -23.49 19.90 8.49
C GLY A 547 -22.27 19.62 9.35
N SER A 548 -21.95 18.36 9.61
CA SER A 548 -20.73 17.99 10.34
C SER A 548 -19.43 18.40 9.60
N LYS A 549 -19.44 18.47 8.26
CA LYS A 549 -18.30 18.97 7.48
C LYS A 549 -18.11 20.47 7.66
N ALA A 550 -19.22 21.23 7.70
CA ALA A 550 -19.22 22.67 7.97
C ALA A 550 -18.72 22.97 9.39
N VAL A 551 -19.20 22.21 10.39
CA VAL A 551 -18.71 22.32 11.77
C VAL A 551 -17.23 22.00 11.87
N PHE A 552 -16.76 20.97 11.17
CA PHE A 552 -15.34 20.63 11.16
C PHE A 552 -14.50 21.76 10.57
N HIS A 553 -14.92 22.30 9.42
CA HIS A 553 -14.23 23.45 8.82
C HIS A 553 -14.22 24.67 9.76
N TYR A 554 -15.35 24.99 10.38
CA TYR A 554 -15.45 26.10 11.34
C TYR A 554 -14.49 25.90 12.53
N LEU A 555 -14.48 24.71 13.15
CA LEU A 555 -13.64 24.43 14.31
C LEU A 555 -12.14 24.40 13.95
N LEU A 556 -11.78 23.95 12.76
CA LEU A 556 -10.40 23.98 12.27
C LEU A 556 -9.88 25.41 12.07
N ASN A 557 -10.74 26.35 11.66
CA ASN A 557 -10.37 27.74 11.41
C ASN A 557 -10.67 28.68 12.57
N ARG A 558 -11.19 28.15 13.69
CA ARG A 558 -11.46 28.94 14.88
C ARG A 558 -10.15 29.39 15.52
N ASP A 559 -10.04 30.69 15.83
CA ASP A 559 -8.95 31.18 16.68
C ASP A 559 -9.18 30.72 18.13
N THR A 560 -8.33 29.85 18.62
CA THR A 560 -8.36 29.31 19.97
C THR A 560 -7.56 30.16 20.95
N GLY A 561 -6.89 31.22 20.50
CA GLY A 561 -6.10 32.13 21.35
C GLY A 561 -5.10 31.37 22.22
N ASP A 562 -5.08 31.75 23.50
CA ASP A 562 -4.19 31.14 24.52
C ASP A 562 -4.79 29.87 25.17
N PHE A 563 -5.70 29.16 24.51
CA PHE A 563 -6.29 27.95 25.07
C PHE A 563 -5.21 26.90 25.39
N ASN A 564 -5.11 26.56 26.68
CA ASN A 564 -4.12 25.59 27.15
C ASN A 564 -4.81 24.25 27.49
N PRO A 565 -4.49 23.16 26.75
CA PRO A 565 -5.11 21.85 26.97
C PRO A 565 -4.82 21.24 28.36
N ALA A 566 -3.77 21.66 29.02
CA ALA A 566 -3.38 21.21 30.36
C ALA A 566 -3.87 22.11 31.50
N ALA A 567 -4.47 23.25 31.15
CA ALA A 567 -5.01 24.17 32.15
C ALA A 567 -6.23 23.59 32.89
N PRO A 568 -6.53 24.08 34.10
CA PRO A 568 -7.81 23.81 34.75
C PRO A 568 -8.99 24.20 33.87
N ALA A 569 -10.07 23.42 33.94
CA ALA A 569 -11.33 23.76 33.29
C ALA A 569 -11.84 25.11 33.75
N PHE A 570 -12.48 25.86 32.86
CA PHE A 570 -13.10 27.14 33.18
C PHE A 570 -14.13 26.97 34.34
N LYS A 571 -14.05 27.80 35.33
CA LYS A 571 -14.97 27.77 36.47
C LYS A 571 -16.26 28.51 36.11
N THR A 572 -17.38 27.81 36.21
CA THR A 572 -18.73 28.38 36.02
C THR A 572 -19.49 28.46 37.31
N ALA A 573 -20.44 29.38 37.40
CA ALA A 573 -21.38 29.46 38.53
C ALA A 573 -22.18 28.16 38.69
N ALA A 574 -22.44 27.43 37.59
CA ALA A 574 -23.09 26.10 37.60
C ALA A 574 -22.24 25.06 38.36
N LYS A 575 -20.92 25.08 38.18
CA LYS A 575 -20.00 24.19 38.90
C LYS A 575 -20.02 24.45 40.39
N GLU A 576 -19.99 25.72 40.79
CA GLU A 576 -20.06 26.12 42.20
C GLU A 576 -21.38 25.68 42.87
N ARG A 577 -22.50 25.80 42.14
CA ARG A 577 -23.79 25.29 42.62
C ARG A 577 -23.80 23.77 42.78
N MET A 578 -23.23 23.02 41.81
CA MET A 578 -23.16 21.57 41.88
C MET A 578 -22.32 21.10 43.08
N ILE A 579 -21.17 21.74 43.36
CA ILE A 579 -20.35 21.46 44.54
C ILE A 579 -21.14 21.75 45.83
N ALA A 580 -21.81 22.88 45.90
CA ALA A 580 -22.60 23.26 47.07
C ALA A 580 -23.76 22.28 47.34
N ASN A 581 -24.43 21.77 46.30
CA ASN A 581 -25.50 20.79 46.44
C ASN A 581 -25.00 19.48 47.06
N VAL A 582 -23.85 18.96 46.57
CA VAL A 582 -23.22 17.75 47.11
C VAL A 582 -22.84 17.92 48.58
N GLN A 583 -22.35 19.11 48.97
CA GLN A 583 -22.00 19.42 50.36
C GLN A 583 -23.24 19.57 51.26
N SER A 584 -24.33 20.14 50.72
CA SER A 584 -25.57 20.27 51.46
C SER A 584 -26.21 18.91 51.80
N ASP A 585 -26.13 17.95 50.91
CA ASP A 585 -26.60 16.59 51.14
C ASP A 585 -25.75 15.86 52.20
N LEU A 586 -24.43 16.03 52.16
CA LEU A 586 -23.53 15.51 53.19
C LEU A 586 -23.78 16.15 54.53
N ALA A 587 -23.97 17.48 54.58
CA ALA A 587 -24.30 18.22 55.78
C ALA A 587 -25.67 17.85 56.33
N GLY A 588 -26.68 17.61 55.45
CA GLY A 588 -27.99 17.08 55.77
C GLY A 588 -27.92 15.68 56.38
N TRP A 589 -27.14 14.79 55.82
CA TRP A 589 -26.93 13.45 56.34
C TRP A 589 -26.20 13.44 57.69
N VAL A 590 -25.15 14.26 57.84
CA VAL A 590 -24.44 14.42 59.11
C VAL A 590 -25.38 14.99 60.21
N ARG A 591 -26.23 15.97 59.89
CA ARG A 591 -27.24 16.47 60.82
C ARG A 591 -28.26 15.42 61.24
N THR A 592 -28.71 14.59 60.32
CA THR A 592 -29.62 13.46 60.59
C THR A 592 -28.94 12.42 61.49
N LEU A 593 -27.66 12.12 61.28
CA LEU A 593 -26.85 11.22 62.10
C LEU A 593 -26.61 11.77 63.51
N LEU A 594 -26.44 13.07 63.66
CA LEU A 594 -26.24 13.73 64.97
C LEU A 594 -27.53 13.93 65.74
N ALA A 595 -28.70 13.77 65.07
CA ALA A 595 -30.03 13.88 65.68
C ALA A 595 -30.62 12.53 66.12
N THR A 596 -29.97 11.42 65.72
CA THR A 596 -30.24 10.05 66.18
C THR A 596 -29.25 9.66 67.26
#